data_94549416d70c69b17ffca9feb7486609
#
_entry.id   94549416d70c69b17ffca9feb7486609
#
_cell.length_a   1.000
_cell.length_b   1.000
_cell.length_c   1.000
_cell.angle_alpha   90.00
_cell.angle_beta   90.00
_cell.angle_gamma   90.00
#
_symmetry.space_group_name_H-M   'P 1'
#
loop_
_entity.id
_entity.type
_entity.pdbx_description
1 polymer ?
#
loop_
_entity_poly.entity_id
_entity_poly.type
_entity_poly.pdbx_seq_one_letter_code
_entity_poly.pdbx_strand_id
1 'polypeptide(L)'
;MTDATRRLGEILRDGDRVGTRYERDLAHPPEKVWRALTESEHLRHWFPADIIGERRAGAEVRFRFWPESVDPASEEPAEAGSAPEDSVLPGRILTWEPPRLFEFLWEDEHLLFEIVPDGAGSRLLCTVWFGTPGPHGISGTAAGYHICLDALADLLDTGPGADPDRALILALGRRYAEVIG
;
A
#
# COMPACT_ATOMS: atom_id res chain seq x y z
N MET A 1 6.12 -13.86 14.83
CA MET A 1 5.47 -12.59 14.52
C MET A 1 5.76 -11.62 15.63
N THR A 2 6.66 -10.70 15.42
CA THR A 2 6.98 -9.67 16.40
C THR A 2 5.83 -8.66 16.49
N ASP A 3 5.56 -8.18 17.69
CA ASP A 3 4.47 -7.24 18.03
C ASP A 3 4.52 -5.92 17.23
N ALA A 4 5.66 -5.62 16.62
CA ALA A 4 5.87 -4.44 15.77
C ALA A 4 5.05 -4.47 14.45
N THR A 5 4.85 -5.63 13.85
CA THR A 5 4.05 -5.82 12.63
C THR A 5 2.56 -5.52 12.82
N ARG A 6 2.08 -5.50 14.06
CA ARG A 6 0.68 -5.25 14.40
C ARG A 6 0.42 -3.85 14.97
N ARG A 7 1.44 -3.01 15.01
CA ARG A 7 1.29 -1.64 15.48
C ARG A 7 0.51 -0.82 14.46
N LEU A 8 -0.53 -0.12 14.92
CA LEU A 8 -1.26 0.85 14.09
C LEU A 8 -0.29 1.91 13.57
N GLY A 9 -0.58 2.41 12.38
CA GLY A 9 0.10 3.58 11.86
C GLY A 9 -0.16 4.81 12.72
N GLU A 10 0.83 5.68 12.82
CA GLU A 10 0.72 6.98 13.46
C GLU A 10 -0.12 7.91 12.58
N ILE A 11 -1.13 8.57 13.16
CA ILE A 11 -1.97 9.53 12.44
C ILE A 11 -1.25 10.86 12.32
N LEU A 12 -1.11 11.33 11.10
CA LEU A 12 -0.50 12.62 10.76
C LEU A 12 -1.58 13.63 10.40
N ARG A 13 -1.37 14.89 10.79
CA ARG A 13 -2.24 16.00 10.43
C ARG A 13 -1.39 17.19 9.98
N ASP A 14 -1.77 17.77 8.84
CA ASP A 14 -1.16 18.97 8.28
C ASP A 14 -2.26 19.85 7.69
N GLY A 15 -2.71 20.86 8.46
CA GLY A 15 -3.93 21.61 8.14
C GLY A 15 -5.14 20.68 8.06
N ASP A 16 -5.81 20.69 6.91
CA ASP A 16 -6.97 19.81 6.63
C ASP A 16 -6.58 18.43 6.11
N ARG A 17 -5.28 18.19 5.86
CA ARG A 17 -4.79 16.90 5.38
C ARG A 17 -4.64 15.91 6.53
N VAL A 18 -5.08 14.70 6.28
CA VAL A 18 -4.89 13.56 7.18
C VAL A 18 -4.02 12.54 6.49
N GLY A 19 -3.08 11.98 7.21
CA GLY A 19 -2.20 10.92 6.72
C GLY A 19 -1.94 9.89 7.80
N THR A 20 -1.22 8.85 7.40
CA THR A 20 -0.79 7.79 8.32
C THR A 20 0.65 7.41 8.01
N ARG A 21 1.46 7.23 9.04
CA ARG A 21 2.82 6.71 8.95
C ARG A 21 2.88 5.33 9.56
N TYR A 22 3.26 4.35 8.75
CA TYR A 22 3.48 2.96 9.16
C TYR A 22 4.97 2.69 9.27
N GLU A 23 5.34 1.82 10.21
CA GLU A 23 6.70 1.34 10.39
C GLU A 23 6.71 -0.18 10.44
N ARG A 24 7.64 -0.81 9.71
CA ARG A 24 7.84 -2.27 9.70
C ARG A 24 9.33 -2.58 9.79
N ASP A 25 9.70 -3.36 10.80
CA ASP A 25 11.05 -3.92 10.88
C ASP A 25 11.08 -5.22 10.06
N LEU A 26 11.98 -5.27 9.08
CA LEU A 26 12.10 -6.35 8.10
C LEU A 26 13.47 -7.00 8.22
N ALA A 27 13.52 -8.32 8.37
CA ALA A 27 14.76 -9.09 8.48
C ALA A 27 15.43 -9.31 7.11
N HIS A 28 15.31 -8.33 6.21
CA HIS A 28 15.76 -8.42 4.82
C HIS A 28 16.52 -7.15 4.40
N PRO A 29 17.58 -7.28 3.56
CA PRO A 29 18.36 -6.13 3.11
C PRO A 29 17.52 -5.17 2.22
N PRO A 30 17.91 -3.88 2.17
CA PRO A 30 17.17 -2.86 1.42
C PRO A 30 16.86 -3.22 -0.03
N GLU A 31 17.77 -3.88 -0.72
CA GLU A 31 17.60 -4.27 -2.13
C GLU A 31 16.48 -5.29 -2.32
N LYS A 32 16.30 -6.21 -1.37
CA LYS A 32 15.20 -7.18 -1.42
C LYS A 32 13.86 -6.49 -1.14
N VAL A 33 13.82 -5.58 -0.17
CA VAL A 33 12.63 -4.78 0.13
C VAL A 33 12.26 -3.90 -1.06
N TRP A 34 13.23 -3.24 -1.68
CA TRP A 34 13.03 -2.42 -2.86
C TRP A 34 12.37 -3.18 -4.02
N ARG A 35 12.87 -4.37 -4.31
CA ARG A 35 12.30 -5.22 -5.36
C ARG A 35 10.84 -5.59 -5.05
N ALA A 36 10.55 -5.91 -3.80
CA ALA A 36 9.18 -6.22 -3.37
C ALA A 36 8.23 -5.01 -3.51
N LEU A 37 8.73 -3.78 -3.32
CA LEU A 37 7.95 -2.55 -3.47
C LEU A 37 7.70 -2.13 -4.94
N THR A 38 8.55 -2.58 -5.87
CA THR A 38 8.60 -1.95 -7.21
C THR A 38 8.42 -2.91 -8.38
N GLU A 39 8.68 -4.20 -8.20
CA GLU A 39 8.54 -5.19 -9.28
C GLU A 39 7.13 -5.78 -9.32
N SER A 40 6.51 -5.82 -10.50
CA SER A 40 5.12 -6.26 -10.71
C SER A 40 4.85 -7.68 -10.18
N GLU A 41 5.82 -8.61 -10.31
CA GLU A 41 5.69 -9.97 -9.82
C GLU A 41 5.54 -10.05 -8.29
N HIS A 42 6.11 -9.08 -7.56
CA HIS A 42 5.98 -8.97 -6.11
C HIS A 42 4.76 -8.16 -5.70
N LEU A 43 4.46 -7.05 -6.38
CA LEU A 43 3.32 -6.17 -6.11
C LEU A 43 2.00 -6.93 -6.05
N ARG A 44 1.80 -7.91 -6.93
CA ARG A 44 0.56 -8.69 -6.98
C ARG A 44 0.23 -9.47 -5.70
N HIS A 45 1.20 -9.66 -4.81
CA HIS A 45 1.04 -10.44 -3.59
C HIS A 45 0.76 -9.59 -2.34
N TRP A 46 0.90 -8.27 -2.44
CA TRP A 46 0.71 -7.40 -1.27
C TRP A 46 0.03 -6.06 -1.61
N PHE A 47 0.20 -5.55 -2.82
CA PHE A 47 -0.34 -4.26 -3.23
C PHE A 47 -1.55 -4.45 -4.15
N PRO A 48 -2.61 -3.62 -4.06
CA PRO A 48 -3.85 -3.87 -4.79
C PRO A 48 -3.76 -3.64 -6.30
N ALA A 49 -2.69 -3.02 -6.79
CA ALA A 49 -2.54 -2.64 -8.19
C ALA A 49 -1.13 -2.86 -8.72
N ASP A 50 -1.01 -3.10 -10.01
CA ASP A 50 0.25 -3.02 -10.74
C ASP A 50 0.57 -1.58 -11.13
N ILE A 51 1.85 -1.26 -11.23
CA ILE A 51 2.32 0.04 -11.70
C ILE A 51 2.73 -0.12 -13.17
N ILE A 52 2.02 0.54 -14.08
CA ILE A 52 2.27 0.47 -15.53
C ILE A 52 2.92 1.76 -15.98
N GLY A 53 4.12 1.67 -16.55
CA GLY A 53 4.92 2.78 -17.02
C GLY A 53 6.39 2.67 -16.66
N GLU A 54 7.15 3.70 -16.96
CA GLU A 54 8.58 3.74 -16.66
C GLU A 54 8.84 3.92 -15.16
N ARG A 55 9.83 3.21 -14.65
CA ARG A 55 10.27 3.28 -13.25
C ARG A 55 11.37 4.32 -13.08
N ARG A 56 10.98 5.60 -13.08
CA ARG A 56 11.90 6.73 -12.87
C ARG A 56 11.18 7.94 -12.28
N ALA A 57 11.94 8.83 -11.66
CA ALA A 57 11.41 10.11 -11.17
C ALA A 57 10.79 10.94 -12.33
N GLY A 58 9.64 11.53 -12.08
CA GLY A 58 8.89 12.35 -13.02
C GLY A 58 8.05 11.56 -14.04
N ALA A 59 8.13 10.20 -14.05
CA ALA A 59 7.34 9.40 -14.97
C ALA A 59 5.85 9.41 -14.61
N GLU A 60 5.01 9.59 -15.64
CA GLU A 60 3.59 9.30 -15.52
C GLU A 60 3.38 7.79 -15.58
N VAL A 61 2.59 7.27 -14.67
CA VAL A 61 2.27 5.85 -14.54
C VAL A 61 0.77 5.65 -14.41
N ARG A 62 0.36 4.41 -14.55
CA ARG A 62 -1.03 4.00 -14.32
C ARG A 62 -1.05 2.85 -13.34
N PHE A 63 -1.99 2.89 -12.41
CA PHE A 63 -2.23 1.83 -11.44
C PHE A 63 -3.39 0.99 -11.95
N ARG A 64 -3.11 -0.27 -12.28
CA ARG A 64 -4.12 -1.25 -12.71
C ARG A 64 -4.40 -2.20 -11.57
N PHE A 65 -5.62 -2.19 -11.06
CA PHE A 65 -6.02 -3.14 -10.03
C PHE A 65 -5.90 -4.59 -10.52
N TRP A 66 -5.41 -5.45 -9.64
CA TRP A 66 -5.46 -6.88 -9.88
C TRP A 66 -6.92 -7.34 -9.85
N PRO A 67 -7.34 -8.29 -10.72
CA PRO A 67 -8.72 -8.78 -10.73
C PRO A 67 -9.18 -9.32 -9.37
N GLU A 68 -8.25 -9.89 -8.60
CA GLU A 68 -8.49 -10.45 -7.27
C GLU A 68 -8.66 -9.37 -6.19
N SER A 69 -8.21 -8.14 -6.44
CA SER A 69 -8.28 -7.01 -5.50
C SER A 69 -9.58 -6.22 -5.61
N VAL A 70 -10.39 -6.49 -6.61
CA VAL A 70 -11.68 -5.84 -6.80
C VAL A 70 -12.72 -6.54 -5.93
N ASP A 71 -13.31 -5.83 -4.96
CA ASP A 71 -14.36 -6.38 -4.09
C ASP A 71 -15.57 -6.82 -4.94
N PRO A 72 -15.93 -8.13 -4.96
CA PRO A 72 -17.10 -8.60 -5.69
C PRO A 72 -18.43 -8.07 -5.14
N ALA A 73 -18.43 -7.37 -3.99
CA ALA A 73 -19.57 -6.71 -3.41
C ALA A 73 -19.71 -5.23 -3.82
N SER A 74 -18.78 -4.66 -4.59
CA SER A 74 -19.02 -3.39 -5.26
C SER A 74 -20.04 -3.66 -6.39
N GLU A 75 -21.29 -3.28 -6.13
CA GLU A 75 -22.41 -3.40 -7.08
C GLU A 75 -22.24 -2.43 -8.28
N GLU A 76 -21.26 -2.72 -9.15
CA GLU A 76 -21.36 -2.32 -10.53
C GLU A 76 -21.26 -3.59 -11.39
N PRO A 77 -22.23 -3.85 -12.29
CA PRO A 77 -22.22 -5.06 -13.07
C PRO A 77 -21.04 -5.05 -14.03
N ALA A 78 -20.00 -5.82 -13.72
CA ALA A 78 -19.01 -6.18 -14.71
C ALA A 78 -19.70 -7.02 -15.78
N GLU A 79 -19.99 -6.43 -16.92
CA GLU A 79 -20.36 -7.20 -18.10
C GLU A 79 -19.22 -8.19 -18.42
N ALA A 80 -19.59 -9.44 -18.54
CA ALA A 80 -18.68 -10.56 -18.73
C ALA A 80 -17.79 -10.34 -19.95
N GLY A 81 -16.46 -10.23 -19.72
CA GLY A 81 -15.47 -10.39 -20.77
C GLY A 81 -14.38 -9.35 -20.91
N SER A 82 -14.38 -8.26 -20.17
CA SER A 82 -13.25 -7.34 -20.08
C SER A 82 -13.02 -6.93 -18.63
N ALA A 83 -11.78 -7.01 -18.16
CA ALA A 83 -11.41 -6.20 -16.99
C ALA A 83 -11.72 -4.76 -17.38
N PRO A 84 -12.60 -4.05 -16.63
CA PRO A 84 -13.03 -2.73 -17.05
C PRO A 84 -11.80 -1.84 -17.23
N GLU A 85 -11.75 -1.07 -18.32
CA GLU A 85 -10.76 0.02 -18.46
C GLU A 85 -10.86 0.99 -17.26
N ASP A 86 -11.98 0.97 -16.54
CA ASP A 86 -12.31 1.74 -15.33
C ASP A 86 -11.53 1.31 -14.06
N SER A 87 -10.80 0.19 -14.10
CA SER A 87 -9.92 -0.23 -12.99
C SER A 87 -8.47 0.28 -13.10
N VAL A 88 -8.24 1.30 -13.93
CA VAL A 88 -6.93 1.91 -14.13
C VAL A 88 -6.97 3.36 -13.67
N LEU A 89 -6.19 3.67 -12.64
CA LEU A 89 -6.10 5.03 -12.08
C LEU A 89 -4.77 5.69 -12.46
N PRO A 90 -4.78 7.00 -12.74
CA PRO A 90 -3.56 7.72 -13.07
C PRO A 90 -2.66 7.90 -11.85
N GLY A 91 -1.36 8.03 -12.10
CA GLY A 91 -0.39 8.35 -11.07
C GLY A 91 0.90 8.92 -11.65
N ARG A 92 1.80 9.28 -10.76
CA ARG A 92 3.10 9.85 -11.13
C ARG A 92 4.14 9.47 -10.10
N ILE A 93 5.29 9.01 -10.55
CA ILE A 93 6.47 8.81 -9.69
C ILE A 93 7.11 10.18 -9.46
N LEU A 94 7.23 10.57 -8.19
CA LEU A 94 7.87 11.83 -7.79
C LEU A 94 9.35 11.61 -7.54
N THR A 95 9.70 10.60 -6.73
CA THR A 95 11.08 10.25 -6.36
C THR A 95 11.35 8.78 -6.62
N TRP A 96 12.49 8.49 -7.20
CA TRP A 96 12.96 7.14 -7.52
C TRP A 96 14.45 7.03 -7.20
N GLU A 97 14.77 6.59 -6.00
CA GLU A 97 16.15 6.46 -5.50
C GLU A 97 16.39 5.04 -4.94
N PRO A 98 16.65 4.05 -5.81
CA PRO A 98 16.95 2.69 -5.37
C PRO A 98 18.20 2.60 -4.48
N PRO A 99 18.19 1.78 -3.43
CA PRO A 99 17.06 1.02 -2.86
C PRO A 99 16.40 1.75 -1.68
N ARG A 100 16.43 3.08 -1.63
CA ARG A 100 16.20 3.88 -0.43
C ARG A 100 14.86 4.62 -0.40
N LEU A 101 14.44 5.22 -1.52
CA LEU A 101 13.32 6.16 -1.52
C LEU A 101 12.46 6.00 -2.78
N PHE A 102 11.18 5.70 -2.57
CA PHE A 102 10.16 5.60 -3.60
C PHE A 102 8.94 6.42 -3.22
N GLU A 103 8.62 7.42 -4.02
CA GLU A 103 7.55 8.37 -3.76
C GLU A 103 6.70 8.55 -5.01
N PHE A 104 5.38 8.50 -4.85
CA PHE A 104 4.47 8.64 -5.97
C PHE A 104 3.12 9.21 -5.55
N LEU A 105 2.42 9.76 -6.54
CA LEU A 105 1.00 10.08 -6.46
C LEU A 105 0.20 8.95 -7.10
N TRP A 106 -0.88 8.58 -6.42
CA TRP A 106 -1.92 7.69 -6.93
C TRP A 106 -3.24 8.45 -6.88
N GLU A 107 -3.66 9.02 -8.03
CA GLU A 107 -4.67 10.06 -8.09
C GLU A 107 -4.31 11.23 -7.16
N ASP A 108 -5.08 11.46 -6.11
CA ASP A 108 -4.87 12.49 -5.10
C ASP A 108 -4.26 11.97 -3.78
N GLU A 109 -3.96 10.68 -3.70
CA GLU A 109 -3.18 10.12 -2.59
C GLU A 109 -1.69 10.27 -2.83
N HIS A 110 -0.95 10.58 -1.78
CA HIS A 110 0.50 10.73 -1.84
C HIS A 110 1.18 9.69 -0.95
N LEU A 111 1.98 8.82 -1.55
CA LEU A 111 2.68 7.73 -0.89
C LEU A 111 4.19 7.95 -0.93
N LEU A 112 4.82 7.72 0.21
CA LEU A 112 6.27 7.77 0.38
C LEU A 112 6.75 6.52 1.10
N PHE A 113 7.60 5.74 0.45
CA PHE A 113 8.31 4.60 1.03
C PHE A 113 9.77 4.94 1.25
N GLU A 114 10.23 4.82 2.49
CA GLU A 114 11.61 5.01 2.88
C GLU A 114 12.16 3.68 3.44
N ILE A 115 13.26 3.22 2.90
CA ILE A 115 13.95 2.00 3.35
C ILE A 115 15.24 2.42 4.03
N VAL A 116 15.31 2.21 5.34
CA VAL A 116 16.47 2.52 6.16
C VAL A 116 17.19 1.22 6.52
N PRO A 117 18.48 1.07 6.17
CA PRO A 117 19.24 -0.10 6.62
C PRO A 117 19.27 -0.20 8.14
N ASP A 118 19.06 -1.40 8.67
CA ASP A 118 19.11 -1.68 10.11
C ASP A 118 19.79 -3.03 10.35
N GLY A 119 21.09 -3.00 10.68
CA GLY A 119 21.91 -4.19 10.78
C GLY A 119 21.93 -5.00 9.48
N ALA A 120 21.53 -6.26 9.54
CA ALA A 120 21.38 -7.14 8.37
C ALA A 120 20.02 -7.00 7.68
N GLY A 121 19.11 -6.24 8.27
CA GLY A 121 17.75 -6.01 7.79
C GLY A 121 17.50 -4.58 7.36
N SER A 122 16.23 -4.20 7.39
CA SER A 122 15.76 -2.87 7.03
C SER A 122 14.58 -2.45 7.90
N ARG A 123 14.44 -1.15 8.07
CA ARG A 123 13.22 -0.53 8.57
C ARG A 123 12.51 0.15 7.41
N LEU A 124 11.29 -0.26 7.15
CA LEU A 124 10.43 0.35 6.15
C LEU A 124 9.51 1.36 6.82
N LEU A 125 9.56 2.60 6.35
CA LEU A 125 8.62 3.64 6.70
C LEU A 125 7.71 3.89 5.48
N CYS A 126 6.41 3.82 5.68
CA CYS A 126 5.42 4.14 4.67
C CYS A 126 4.56 5.29 5.16
N THR A 127 4.63 6.42 4.50
CA THR A 127 3.78 7.59 4.78
C THR A 127 2.75 7.72 3.68
N VAL A 128 1.48 7.76 4.04
CA VAL A 128 0.35 7.95 3.13
C VAL A 128 -0.38 9.22 3.54
N TRP A 129 -0.48 10.18 2.64
CA TRP A 129 -1.39 11.31 2.77
C TRP A 129 -2.64 10.98 1.97
N PHE A 130 -3.77 10.87 2.66
CA PHE A 130 -5.02 10.47 2.04
C PHE A 130 -5.56 11.59 1.15
N GLY A 131 -6.10 11.17 0.02
CA GLY A 131 -6.86 12.00 -0.88
C GLY A 131 -8.35 12.09 -0.49
N THR A 132 -9.19 12.25 -1.50
CA THR A 132 -10.65 12.26 -1.31
C THR A 132 -11.14 10.91 -0.76
N PRO A 133 -11.85 10.91 0.39
CA PRO A 133 -12.29 9.65 0.98
C PRO A 133 -13.18 8.84 0.04
N GLY A 134 -12.80 7.59 -0.19
CA GLY A 134 -13.63 6.61 -0.90
C GLY A 134 -14.81 6.09 -0.04
N PRO A 135 -15.52 5.06 -0.51
CA PRO A 135 -16.72 4.54 0.15
C PRO A 135 -16.47 3.99 1.57
N HIS A 136 -15.24 3.60 1.88
CA HIS A 136 -14.84 3.09 3.20
C HIS A 136 -14.28 4.18 4.12
N GLY A 137 -14.20 5.43 3.65
CA GLY A 137 -13.63 6.55 4.40
C GLY A 137 -12.12 6.41 4.66
N ILE A 138 -11.53 7.41 5.32
CA ILE A 138 -10.10 7.45 5.64
C ILE A 138 -9.69 6.24 6.51
N SER A 139 -10.52 5.84 7.47
CA SER A 139 -10.23 4.71 8.36
C SER A 139 -10.17 3.38 7.63
N GLY A 140 -11.01 3.17 6.63
CA GLY A 140 -10.99 1.99 5.76
C GLY A 140 -9.74 1.97 4.90
N THR A 141 -9.36 3.09 4.30
CA THR A 141 -8.14 3.23 3.51
C THR A 141 -6.89 2.99 4.37
N ALA A 142 -6.84 3.56 5.59
CA ALA A 142 -5.75 3.32 6.54
C ALA A 142 -5.62 1.84 6.93
N ALA A 143 -6.74 1.16 7.16
CA ALA A 143 -6.76 -0.29 7.41
C ALA A 143 -6.26 -1.09 6.20
N GLY A 144 -6.62 -0.68 4.99
CA GLY A 144 -6.16 -1.30 3.74
C GLY A 144 -4.64 -1.25 3.60
N TYR A 145 -4.02 -0.08 3.79
CA TYR A 145 -2.56 0.05 3.74
C TYR A 145 -1.87 -0.75 4.85
N HIS A 146 -2.44 -0.77 6.06
CA HIS A 146 -1.93 -1.60 7.16
C HIS A 146 -1.81 -3.07 6.74
N ILE A 147 -2.88 -3.62 6.18
CA ILE A 147 -2.95 -5.01 5.72
C ILE A 147 -1.99 -5.26 4.58
N CYS A 148 -1.90 -4.36 3.61
CA CYS A 148 -0.94 -4.46 2.52
C CYS A 148 0.49 -4.55 3.03
N LEU A 149 0.87 -3.73 4.01
CA LEU A 149 2.22 -3.74 4.59
C LEU A 149 2.50 -4.98 5.43
N ASP A 150 1.50 -5.55 6.11
CA ASP A 150 1.64 -6.83 6.79
C ASP A 150 1.81 -7.96 5.77
N ALA A 151 1.05 -7.95 4.67
CA ALA A 151 1.21 -8.91 3.57
C ALA A 151 2.59 -8.80 2.90
N LEU A 152 3.14 -7.59 2.76
CA LEU A 152 4.50 -7.37 2.27
C LEU A 152 5.54 -8.02 3.20
N ALA A 153 5.40 -7.84 4.52
CA ALA A 153 6.31 -8.45 5.48
C ALA A 153 6.24 -9.99 5.41
N ASP A 154 5.03 -10.54 5.36
CA ASP A 154 4.82 -11.98 5.23
C ASP A 154 5.37 -12.53 3.89
N LEU A 155 5.19 -11.81 2.78
CA LEU A 155 5.76 -12.16 1.48
C LEU A 155 7.29 -12.28 1.55
N LEU A 156 7.94 -11.34 2.22
CA LEU A 156 9.39 -11.33 2.35
C LEU A 156 9.91 -12.47 3.24
N ASP A 157 9.17 -12.83 4.29
CA ASP A 157 9.57 -13.85 5.26
C ASP A 157 9.24 -15.27 4.82
N THR A 158 8.06 -15.49 4.24
CA THR A 158 7.51 -16.83 4.00
C THR A 158 7.02 -17.07 2.57
N GLY A 159 7.02 -16.03 1.74
CA GLY A 159 6.42 -16.06 0.41
C GLY A 159 4.93 -15.67 0.42
N PRO A 160 4.25 -15.77 -0.74
CA PRO A 160 2.86 -15.34 -0.88
C PRO A 160 1.95 -16.02 0.15
N GLY A 161 1.22 -15.20 0.90
CA GLY A 161 0.23 -15.62 1.89
C GLY A 161 -1.17 -15.79 1.32
N ALA A 162 -2.12 -16.16 2.20
CA ALA A 162 -3.53 -16.12 1.89
C ALA A 162 -4.07 -14.68 1.96
N ASP A 163 -5.21 -14.45 1.28
CA ASP A 163 -5.91 -13.18 1.37
C ASP A 163 -6.30 -12.87 2.84
N PRO A 164 -6.26 -11.59 3.22
CA PRO A 164 -6.60 -11.20 4.58
C PRO A 164 -8.07 -11.51 4.89
N ASP A 165 -8.32 -11.98 6.12
CA ASP A 165 -9.67 -12.22 6.60
C ASP A 165 -10.48 -10.91 6.65
N ARG A 166 -11.68 -10.92 6.07
CA ARG A 166 -12.61 -9.80 6.11
C ARG A 166 -12.90 -9.29 7.53
N ALA A 167 -12.94 -10.18 8.51
CA ALA A 167 -13.14 -9.80 9.91
C ALA A 167 -11.96 -8.97 10.44
N LEU A 168 -10.73 -9.28 10.03
CA LEU A 168 -9.54 -8.50 10.36
C LEU A 168 -9.59 -7.10 9.74
N ILE A 169 -9.99 -7.01 8.47
CA ILE A 169 -10.13 -5.72 7.76
C ILE A 169 -11.12 -4.81 8.50
N LEU A 170 -12.29 -5.34 8.85
CA LEU A 170 -13.32 -4.60 9.58
C LEU A 170 -12.88 -4.20 11.00
N ALA A 171 -12.15 -5.08 11.69
CA ALA A 171 -11.63 -4.79 13.02
C ALA A 171 -10.58 -3.67 12.99
N LEU A 172 -9.65 -3.70 12.03
CA LEU A 172 -8.67 -2.63 11.81
C LEU A 172 -9.34 -1.31 11.42
N GLY A 173 -10.33 -1.34 10.53
CA GLY A 173 -11.10 -0.15 10.17
C GLY A 173 -11.73 0.54 11.38
N ARG A 174 -12.33 -0.22 12.31
CA ARG A 174 -12.86 0.33 13.57
C ARG A 174 -11.76 0.95 14.45
N ARG A 175 -10.61 0.28 14.59
CA ARG A 175 -9.50 0.80 15.38
C ARG A 175 -8.94 2.09 14.79
N TYR A 176 -8.83 2.19 13.46
CA TYR A 176 -8.43 3.43 12.80
C TYR A 176 -9.47 4.54 12.95
N ALA A 177 -10.76 4.22 12.89
CA ALA A 177 -11.82 5.19 13.14
C ALA A 177 -11.75 5.80 14.55
N GLU A 178 -11.39 5.00 15.56
CA GLU A 178 -11.21 5.47 16.95
C GLU A 178 -10.03 6.45 17.10
N VAL A 179 -8.93 6.27 16.34
CA VAL A 179 -7.74 7.12 16.45
C VAL A 179 -7.73 8.30 15.48
N ILE A 180 -8.50 8.22 14.41
CA ILE A 180 -8.64 9.32 13.45
C ILE A 180 -9.67 10.34 13.96
N GLY A 181 -10.71 9.90 14.64
CA GLY A 181 -11.76 10.73 15.21
C GLY A 181 -12.90 11.00 14.24
#